data_70b83790e1a90743eb97949cdb1469a8
#
_entry.id   70b83790e1a90743eb97949cdb1469a8
#
_cell.length_a   1.000
_cell.length_b   1.000
_cell.length_c   1.000
_cell.angle_alpha   90.00
_cell.angle_beta   90.00
_cell.angle_gamma   90.00
#
_symmetry.space_group_name_H-M   'P 1'
#
loop_
_entity.id
_entity.type
_entity.pdbx_description
1 polymer ?
#
loop_
_entity_poly.entity_id
_entity_poly.type
_entity_poly.pdbx_seq_one_letter_code
_entity_poly.pdbx_strand_id
1 'polypeptide(L)'
;MYQEKGLKQTDGNYYCAKSECKFKLNKYIASHELDVAQAIELLEKGRIGPFEDFKNRFGQPFNAEIILEQGKRGGWKPGFIFEGDEEREEESKNLSDDQLLIEITLPDNKSANVYQTESAYICPDMAPDKHKGGTRIAKTILKKEIPEDQAAKLFAEGKTEVIDGFISKKGNFLNFNNTIETPTS
;
A
#
# COMPACT_ATOMS: atom_id res chain seq x y z
N MET A 1 5.55 -12.85 -33.43
CA MET A 1 6.62 -13.14 -32.47
C MET A 1 6.11 -13.24 -31.02
N TYR A 2 5.13 -12.41 -30.56
CA TYR A 2 4.62 -12.44 -29.18
C TYR A 2 3.51 -13.48 -28.92
N GLN A 3 2.91 -14.05 -29.97
CA GLN A 3 1.88 -15.11 -29.84
C GLN A 3 2.45 -16.42 -29.28
N GLU A 4 3.76 -16.67 -29.41
CA GLU A 4 4.43 -17.87 -28.87
C GLU A 4 4.44 -17.90 -27.33
N LYS A 5 4.38 -16.74 -26.65
CA LYS A 5 4.32 -16.64 -25.18
C LYS A 5 2.90 -16.62 -24.60
N GLY A 6 1.88 -16.80 -25.44
CA GLY A 6 0.49 -16.90 -24.97
C GLY A 6 -0.14 -15.58 -24.52
N LEU A 7 0.41 -14.43 -24.95
CA LEU A 7 -0.16 -13.10 -24.67
C LEU A 7 -0.81 -12.53 -25.94
N LYS A 8 -2.07 -12.12 -25.83
CA LYS A 8 -2.82 -11.38 -26.87
C LYS A 8 -3.01 -9.95 -26.42
N GLN A 9 -3.19 -9.03 -27.37
CA GLN A 9 -3.42 -7.62 -27.09
C GLN A 9 -4.60 -7.04 -27.89
N THR A 10 -5.23 -6.04 -27.31
CA THR A 10 -6.15 -5.11 -27.94
C THR A 10 -5.60 -3.69 -27.74
N ASP A 11 -6.32 -2.67 -28.19
CA ASP A 11 -5.90 -1.26 -28.03
C ASP A 11 -5.64 -0.87 -26.57
N GLY A 12 -6.43 -1.39 -25.62
CA GLY A 12 -6.34 -1.00 -24.23
C GLY A 12 -5.87 -2.09 -23.25
N ASN A 13 -5.70 -3.34 -23.68
CA ASN A 13 -5.42 -4.42 -22.73
C ASN A 13 -4.57 -5.54 -23.32
N TYR A 14 -3.89 -6.25 -22.42
CA TYR A 14 -3.25 -7.54 -22.63
C TYR A 14 -4.09 -8.67 -22.04
N TYR A 15 -4.18 -9.82 -22.70
CA TYR A 15 -4.94 -10.98 -22.30
C TYR A 15 -4.12 -12.26 -22.43
N CYS A 16 -4.41 -13.24 -21.59
CA CYS A 16 -3.91 -14.60 -21.80
C CYS A 16 -4.58 -15.23 -23.05
N ALA A 17 -3.78 -15.87 -23.88
CA ALA A 17 -4.29 -16.55 -25.08
C ALA A 17 -5.07 -17.83 -24.77
N LYS A 18 -4.91 -18.42 -23.56
CA LYS A 18 -5.62 -19.61 -23.12
C LYS A 18 -7.04 -19.23 -22.71
N SER A 19 -8.05 -19.92 -23.23
CA SER A 19 -9.47 -19.63 -23.00
C SER A 19 -9.90 -19.74 -21.54
N GLU A 20 -9.27 -20.61 -20.78
CA GLU A 20 -9.56 -20.82 -19.35
C GLU A 20 -8.89 -19.78 -18.43
N CYS A 21 -7.90 -19.07 -18.97
CA CYS A 21 -7.16 -18.05 -18.23
C CYS A 21 -7.92 -16.72 -18.27
N LYS A 22 -8.33 -16.22 -17.11
CA LYS A 22 -9.03 -14.93 -16.96
C LYS A 22 -8.08 -13.73 -16.80
N PHE A 23 -6.79 -13.92 -17.12
CA PHE A 23 -5.81 -12.85 -17.01
C PHE A 23 -6.14 -11.71 -17.97
N LYS A 24 -6.22 -10.51 -17.42
CA LYS A 24 -6.39 -9.25 -18.13
C LYS A 24 -5.55 -8.17 -17.44
N LEU A 25 -4.74 -7.45 -18.19
CA LEU A 25 -3.92 -6.34 -17.74
C LEU A 25 -4.18 -5.12 -18.60
N ASN A 26 -4.46 -3.97 -17.99
CA ASN A 26 -4.60 -2.71 -18.70
C ASN A 26 -3.22 -2.26 -19.22
N LYS A 27 -3.14 -1.77 -20.45
CA LYS A 27 -1.93 -1.17 -21.01
C LYS A 27 -1.57 0.13 -20.33
N TYR A 28 -2.56 0.90 -19.87
CA TYR A 28 -2.36 2.18 -19.23
C TYR A 28 -2.51 2.05 -17.71
N ILE A 29 -1.40 2.22 -17.02
CA ILE A 29 -1.33 2.16 -15.55
C ILE A 29 -0.81 3.50 -15.04
N ALA A 30 -1.63 4.28 -14.34
CA ALA A 30 -1.28 5.59 -13.79
C ALA A 30 -0.61 6.52 -14.84
N SER A 31 -1.17 6.56 -16.06
CA SER A 31 -0.69 7.31 -17.24
C SER A 31 0.56 6.74 -17.94
N HIS A 32 1.21 5.73 -17.39
CA HIS A 32 2.27 4.99 -18.06
C HIS A 32 1.66 3.98 -19.03
N GLU A 33 2.16 3.92 -20.27
CA GLU A 33 1.78 2.93 -21.26
C GLU A 33 2.77 1.76 -21.25
N LEU A 34 2.31 0.61 -20.76
CA LEU A 34 3.08 -0.63 -20.82
C LEU A 34 3.20 -1.12 -22.26
N ASP A 35 4.41 -1.30 -22.73
CA ASP A 35 4.66 -2.00 -23.97
C ASP A 35 4.56 -3.54 -23.79
N VAL A 36 4.64 -4.27 -24.91
CA VAL A 36 4.51 -5.74 -24.89
C VAL A 36 5.67 -6.40 -24.14
N ALA A 37 6.88 -5.84 -24.24
CA ALA A 37 8.06 -6.41 -23.57
C ALA A 37 7.95 -6.23 -22.05
N GLN A 38 7.54 -5.06 -21.59
CA GLN A 38 7.26 -4.77 -20.19
C GLN A 38 6.12 -5.64 -19.63
N ALA A 39 5.04 -5.84 -20.41
CA ALA A 39 3.95 -6.71 -20.00
C ALA A 39 4.37 -8.18 -19.85
N ILE A 40 5.24 -8.67 -20.74
CA ILE A 40 5.81 -10.01 -20.63
C ILE A 40 6.73 -10.11 -19.42
N GLU A 41 7.62 -9.14 -19.23
CA GLU A 41 8.53 -9.10 -18.08
C GLU A 41 7.77 -9.09 -16.76
N LEU A 42 6.69 -8.27 -16.66
CA LEU A 42 5.82 -8.24 -15.50
C LEU A 42 5.16 -9.60 -15.20
N LEU A 43 4.74 -10.31 -16.26
CA LEU A 43 4.18 -11.66 -16.12
C LEU A 43 5.21 -12.71 -15.69
N GLU A 44 6.45 -12.61 -16.18
CA GLU A 44 7.51 -13.55 -15.89
C GLU A 44 8.11 -13.32 -14.49
N LYS A 45 8.32 -12.07 -14.10
CA LYS A 45 9.00 -11.68 -12.85
C LYS A 45 8.04 -11.32 -11.73
N GLY A 46 6.78 -11.00 -12.04
CA GLY A 46 5.80 -10.50 -11.09
C GLY A 46 6.00 -9.02 -10.72
N ARG A 47 7.12 -8.38 -11.12
CA ARG A 47 7.44 -6.97 -10.89
C ARG A 47 8.31 -6.40 -12.00
N ILE A 48 8.15 -5.10 -12.27
CA ILE A 48 8.96 -4.31 -13.22
C ILE A 48 9.09 -2.86 -12.76
N GLY A 49 10.12 -2.19 -13.25
CA GLY A 49 10.41 -0.79 -12.94
C GLY A 49 11.76 -0.65 -12.23
N PRO A 50 12.01 0.46 -11.52
CA PRO A 50 11.07 1.58 -11.29
C PRO A 50 10.79 2.42 -12.53
N PHE A 51 9.60 3.03 -12.58
CA PHE A 51 9.20 4.00 -13.60
C PHE A 51 8.99 5.37 -12.94
N GLU A 52 9.32 6.44 -13.67
CA GLU A 52 9.29 7.81 -13.15
C GLU A 52 8.19 8.67 -13.77
N ASP A 53 7.42 8.11 -14.70
CA ASP A 53 6.42 8.82 -15.51
C ASP A 53 4.97 8.60 -15.05
N PHE A 54 4.77 7.94 -13.93
CA PHE A 54 3.44 7.77 -13.36
C PHE A 54 2.83 9.10 -12.93
N LYS A 55 1.50 9.19 -13.07
CA LYS A 55 0.72 10.32 -12.56
C LYS A 55 -0.46 9.81 -11.75
N ASN A 56 -0.65 10.40 -10.58
CA ASN A 56 -1.83 10.11 -9.76
C ASN A 56 -3.09 10.79 -10.36
N ARG A 57 -4.26 10.55 -9.74
CA ARG A 57 -5.53 11.14 -10.17
C ARG A 57 -5.57 12.68 -10.18
N PHE A 58 -4.61 13.33 -9.54
CA PHE A 58 -4.46 14.79 -9.51
C PHE A 58 -3.42 15.30 -10.51
N GLY A 59 -2.86 14.41 -11.35
CA GLY A 59 -1.83 14.75 -12.34
C GLY A 59 -0.42 14.94 -11.75
N GLN A 60 -0.22 14.65 -10.47
CA GLN A 60 1.10 14.77 -9.83
C GLN A 60 1.97 13.56 -10.19
N PRO A 61 3.23 13.77 -10.57
CA PRO A 61 4.14 12.68 -10.89
C PRO A 61 4.54 11.91 -9.64
N PHE A 62 4.80 10.61 -9.80
CA PHE A 62 5.39 9.76 -8.78
C PHE A 62 6.19 8.62 -9.41
N ASN A 63 7.14 8.08 -8.65
CA ASN A 63 7.99 6.97 -9.05
C ASN A 63 7.55 5.72 -8.30
N ALA A 64 7.48 4.59 -8.98
CA ALA A 64 7.16 3.31 -8.37
C ALA A 64 7.56 2.14 -9.28
N GLU A 65 7.60 0.94 -8.72
CA GLU A 65 7.59 -0.29 -9.48
C GLU A 65 6.15 -0.81 -9.61
N ILE A 66 5.87 -1.52 -10.68
CA ILE A 66 4.59 -2.23 -10.86
C ILE A 66 4.78 -3.67 -10.42
N ILE A 67 3.84 -4.16 -9.61
CA ILE A 67 3.71 -5.57 -9.25
C ILE A 67 2.37 -6.13 -9.71
N LEU A 68 2.29 -7.46 -9.84
CA LEU A 68 1.03 -8.17 -10.06
C LEU A 68 0.51 -8.71 -8.73
N GLU A 69 -0.64 -8.23 -8.31
CA GLU A 69 -1.34 -8.69 -7.12
C GLU A 69 -2.55 -9.53 -7.48
N GLN A 70 -2.83 -10.54 -6.67
CA GLN A 70 -4.05 -11.31 -6.81
C GLN A 70 -5.21 -10.56 -6.15
N GLY A 71 -6.22 -10.20 -6.93
CA GLY A 71 -7.42 -9.57 -6.41
C GLY A 71 -8.31 -10.54 -5.61
N LYS A 72 -9.15 -10.00 -4.74
CA LYS A 72 -10.08 -10.79 -3.88
C LYS A 72 -11.00 -11.77 -4.64
N ARG A 73 -11.25 -11.55 -5.93
CA ARG A 73 -12.08 -12.39 -6.81
C ARG A 73 -11.26 -13.31 -7.74
N GLY A 74 -9.97 -13.52 -7.44
CA GLY A 74 -9.09 -14.39 -8.22
C GLY A 74 -8.56 -13.77 -9.52
N GLY A 75 -8.86 -12.51 -9.83
CA GLY A 75 -8.26 -11.78 -10.95
C GLY A 75 -6.91 -11.16 -10.56
N TRP A 76 -6.13 -10.77 -11.57
CA TRP A 76 -4.88 -10.05 -11.37
C TRP A 76 -5.11 -8.54 -11.52
N LYS A 77 -4.47 -7.76 -10.67
CA LYS A 77 -4.46 -6.29 -10.75
C LYS A 77 -3.04 -5.77 -10.59
N PRO A 78 -2.70 -4.62 -11.19
CA PRO A 78 -1.45 -3.96 -10.89
C PRO A 78 -1.48 -3.34 -9.49
N GLY A 79 -0.39 -3.50 -8.75
CA GLY A 79 -0.07 -2.79 -7.53
C GLY A 79 1.18 -1.94 -7.72
N PHE A 80 1.52 -1.10 -6.75
CA PHE A 80 2.70 -0.26 -6.77
C PHE A 80 3.55 -0.51 -5.53
N ILE A 81 4.87 -0.62 -5.74
CA ILE A 81 5.89 -0.57 -4.69
C ILE A 81 6.60 0.76 -4.84
N PHE A 82 6.62 1.54 -3.76
CA PHE A 82 7.31 2.82 -3.69
C PHE A 82 8.69 2.64 -3.06
N GLU A 83 9.59 3.57 -3.33
CA GLU A 83 10.88 3.63 -2.64
C GLU A 83 10.69 3.63 -1.12
N GLY A 84 11.41 2.76 -0.42
CA GLY A 84 11.31 2.55 1.03
C GLY A 84 10.17 1.62 1.49
N ASP A 85 9.32 1.11 0.61
CA ASP A 85 8.29 0.13 1.00
C ASP A 85 8.91 -1.21 1.41
N GLU A 86 10.00 -1.64 0.74
CA GLU A 86 10.73 -2.88 1.10
C GLU A 86 11.40 -2.75 2.47
N GLU A 87 12.03 -1.62 2.76
CA GLU A 87 12.65 -1.35 4.07
C GLU A 87 11.59 -1.38 5.18
N ARG A 88 10.41 -0.83 4.93
CA ARG A 88 9.28 -0.88 5.86
C ARG A 88 8.73 -2.29 6.06
N GLU A 89 8.70 -3.10 5.01
CA GLU A 89 8.29 -4.51 5.11
C GLU A 89 9.31 -5.31 5.92
N GLU A 90 10.62 -5.08 5.70
CA GLU A 90 11.68 -5.71 6.47
C GLU A 90 11.65 -5.27 7.95
N GLU A 91 11.46 -3.97 8.22
CA GLU A 91 11.30 -3.49 9.59
C GLU A 91 10.12 -4.18 10.29
N SER A 92 9.00 -4.36 9.60
CA SER A 92 7.83 -5.03 10.17
C SER A 92 8.03 -6.53 10.42
N LYS A 93 8.88 -7.20 9.65
CA LYS A 93 9.25 -8.60 9.86
C LYS A 93 10.24 -8.79 11.02
N ASN A 94 11.02 -7.77 11.33
CA ASN A 94 12.07 -7.79 12.34
C ASN A 94 11.64 -7.17 13.69
N LEU A 95 10.33 -6.93 13.87
CA LEU A 95 9.78 -6.44 15.14
C LEU A 95 9.99 -7.50 16.23
N SER A 96 10.42 -7.04 17.40
CA SER A 96 10.73 -7.87 18.57
C SER A 96 9.73 -7.64 19.70
N ASP A 97 9.66 -8.58 20.63
CA ASP A 97 8.69 -8.55 21.74
C ASP A 97 8.91 -7.33 22.66
N ASP A 98 10.13 -6.80 22.76
CA ASP A 98 10.43 -5.59 23.53
C ASP A 98 9.87 -4.31 22.89
N GLN A 99 9.51 -4.37 21.61
CA GLN A 99 8.84 -3.30 20.88
C GLN A 99 7.30 -3.41 20.91
N LEU A 100 6.77 -4.50 21.49
CA LEU A 100 5.32 -4.69 21.62
C LEU A 100 4.74 -3.61 22.54
N LEU A 101 3.85 -2.78 22.00
CA LEU A 101 3.16 -1.74 22.75
C LEU A 101 1.88 -2.27 23.40
N ILE A 102 1.01 -2.90 22.60
CA ILE A 102 -0.30 -3.37 23.04
C ILE A 102 -0.88 -4.39 22.05
N GLU A 103 -1.67 -5.33 22.57
CA GLU A 103 -2.57 -6.15 21.77
C GLU A 103 -3.93 -5.46 21.64
N ILE A 104 -4.48 -5.39 20.45
CA ILE A 104 -5.78 -4.79 20.13
C ILE A 104 -6.71 -5.80 19.48
N THR A 105 -8.00 -5.51 19.51
CA THR A 105 -9.00 -6.25 18.71
C THR A 105 -9.36 -5.43 17.49
N LEU A 106 -9.16 -6.01 16.32
CA LEU A 106 -9.54 -5.39 15.05
C LEU A 106 -11.07 -5.42 14.82
N PRO A 107 -11.61 -4.60 13.92
CA PRO A 107 -13.05 -4.58 13.61
C PRO A 107 -13.64 -5.93 13.14
N ASP A 108 -12.80 -6.85 12.66
CA ASP A 108 -13.17 -8.22 12.26
C ASP A 108 -13.08 -9.25 13.42
N ASN A 109 -12.95 -8.78 14.65
CA ASN A 109 -12.78 -9.56 15.89
C ASN A 109 -11.52 -10.42 15.95
N LYS A 110 -10.47 -10.08 15.20
CA LYS A 110 -9.16 -10.71 15.34
C LYS A 110 -8.27 -9.92 16.27
N SER A 111 -7.47 -10.63 17.07
CA SER A 111 -6.38 -10.00 17.81
C SER A 111 -5.28 -9.58 16.86
N ALA A 112 -4.66 -8.43 17.13
CA ALA A 112 -3.50 -7.92 16.42
C ALA A 112 -2.56 -7.20 17.37
N ASN A 113 -1.27 -7.32 17.12
CA ASN A 113 -0.24 -6.67 17.91
C ASN A 113 0.16 -5.33 17.30
N VAL A 114 0.24 -4.30 18.13
CA VAL A 114 0.79 -3.00 17.77
C VAL A 114 2.17 -2.88 18.38
N TYR A 115 3.13 -2.58 17.56
CA TYR A 115 4.53 -2.38 17.94
C TYR A 115 4.90 -0.92 17.83
N GLN A 116 5.91 -0.50 18.60
CA GLN A 116 6.49 0.82 18.48
C GLN A 116 7.96 0.72 18.08
N THR A 117 8.33 1.54 17.11
CA THR A 117 9.73 1.77 16.74
C THR A 117 10.13 3.20 17.13
N GLU A 118 11.33 3.61 16.80
CA GLU A 118 11.77 4.99 17.04
C GLU A 118 10.88 6.03 16.34
N SER A 119 10.40 5.72 15.12
CA SER A 119 9.72 6.66 14.24
C SER A 119 8.23 6.43 14.08
N ALA A 120 7.72 5.24 14.42
CA ALA A 120 6.35 4.84 14.08
C ALA A 120 5.75 3.84 15.07
N TYR A 121 4.42 3.76 15.02
CA TYR A 121 3.63 2.63 15.52
C TYR A 121 3.25 1.76 14.34
N ILE A 122 3.39 0.43 14.46
CA ILE A 122 3.20 -0.54 13.39
C ILE A 122 2.27 -1.65 13.83
N CYS A 123 1.25 -1.94 13.03
CA CYS A 123 0.40 -3.12 13.18
C CYS A 123 0.55 -4.00 11.94
N PRO A 124 1.41 -5.04 11.97
CA PRO A 124 1.68 -5.91 10.82
C PRO A 124 0.43 -6.65 10.33
N ASP A 125 -0.46 -7.03 11.26
CA ASP A 125 -1.65 -7.80 10.96
C ASP A 125 -2.76 -6.96 10.30
N MET A 126 -2.68 -5.64 10.40
CA MET A 126 -3.61 -4.69 9.78
C MET A 126 -3.05 -4.20 8.43
N ALA A 127 -2.89 -5.11 7.49
CA ALA A 127 -2.35 -4.77 6.19
C ALA A 127 -3.45 -4.63 5.15
N PRO A 128 -3.68 -3.44 4.57
CA PRO A 128 -4.49 -3.30 3.36
C PRO A 128 -3.79 -3.98 2.17
N ASP A 129 -2.46 -3.97 2.15
CA ASP A 129 -1.62 -4.59 1.13
C ASP A 129 -0.46 -5.37 1.80
N LYS A 130 -0.34 -6.65 1.46
CA LYS A 130 0.68 -7.57 2.03
C LYS A 130 2.13 -7.12 1.82
N HIS A 131 2.35 -6.21 0.86
CA HIS A 131 3.68 -5.74 0.46
C HIS A 131 4.15 -4.49 1.20
N LYS A 132 3.41 -4.01 2.20
CA LYS A 132 3.72 -2.75 2.91
C LYS A 132 4.05 -2.93 4.39
N GLY A 133 4.24 -4.17 4.84
CA GLY A 133 4.62 -4.45 6.23
C GLY A 133 3.58 -4.02 7.27
N GLY A 134 2.29 -4.02 6.89
CA GLY A 134 1.21 -3.64 7.79
C GLY A 134 0.83 -2.16 7.74
N THR A 135 -0.12 -1.78 8.57
CA THR A 135 -0.52 -0.39 8.74
C THR A 135 0.44 0.32 9.70
N ARG A 136 0.85 1.52 9.33
CA ARG A 136 1.87 2.31 10.02
C ARG A 136 1.36 3.72 10.32
N ILE A 137 1.63 4.20 11.51
CA ILE A 137 1.35 5.58 11.96
C ILE A 137 2.66 6.20 12.41
N ALA A 138 3.07 7.30 11.78
CA ALA A 138 4.25 8.03 12.23
C ALA A 138 4.03 8.60 13.64
N LYS A 139 5.05 8.47 14.53
CA LYS A 139 5.00 9.06 15.87
C LYS A 139 4.86 10.57 15.85
N THR A 140 5.37 11.21 14.80
CA THR A 140 5.24 12.66 14.61
C THR A 140 4.53 12.96 13.30
N ILE A 141 3.38 13.63 13.37
CA ILE A 141 2.62 14.09 12.22
C ILE A 141 2.47 15.61 12.30
N LEU A 142 2.85 16.33 11.25
CA LEU A 142 2.75 17.79 11.19
C LEU A 142 3.35 18.48 12.44
N LYS A 143 4.53 18.05 12.86
CA LYS A 143 5.27 18.52 14.04
C LYS A 143 4.59 18.24 15.39
N LYS A 144 3.52 17.45 15.41
CA LYS A 144 2.84 17.00 16.62
C LYS A 144 3.16 15.54 16.87
N GLU A 145 3.57 15.22 18.08
CA GLU A 145 3.71 13.83 18.52
C GLU A 145 2.33 13.22 18.75
N ILE A 146 2.15 12.00 18.27
CA ILE A 146 0.93 11.22 18.43
C ILE A 146 1.09 10.36 19.69
N PRO A 147 0.23 10.53 20.72
CA PRO A 147 0.30 9.71 21.93
C PRO A 147 0.02 8.23 21.63
N GLU A 148 0.63 7.34 22.42
CA GLU A 148 0.49 5.89 22.26
C GLU A 148 -0.96 5.40 22.37
N ASP A 149 -1.72 5.94 23.30
CA ASP A 149 -3.15 5.65 23.49
C ASP A 149 -4.00 6.03 22.27
N GLN A 150 -3.67 7.18 21.64
CA GLN A 150 -4.36 7.64 20.43
C GLN A 150 -3.96 6.81 19.21
N ALA A 151 -2.71 6.36 19.13
CA ALA A 151 -2.28 5.43 18.08
C ALA A 151 -2.97 4.07 18.23
N ALA A 152 -3.02 3.50 19.43
CA ALA A 152 -3.73 2.25 19.71
C ALA A 152 -5.23 2.37 19.36
N LYS A 153 -5.88 3.46 19.73
CA LYS A 153 -7.28 3.75 19.41
C LYS A 153 -7.50 3.87 17.90
N LEU A 154 -6.57 4.51 17.17
CA LEU A 154 -6.65 4.64 15.73
C LEU A 154 -6.58 3.28 15.02
N PHE A 155 -5.75 2.34 15.49
CA PHE A 155 -5.71 0.98 14.97
C PHE A 155 -6.98 0.18 15.32
N ALA A 156 -7.48 0.29 16.56
CA ALA A 156 -8.62 -0.49 17.02
C ALA A 156 -9.96 0.00 16.46
N GLU A 157 -10.16 1.32 16.44
CA GLU A 157 -11.45 1.95 16.13
C GLU A 157 -11.48 2.66 14.77
N GLY A 158 -10.31 2.84 14.12
CA GLY A 158 -10.17 3.58 12.87
C GLY A 158 -10.22 5.11 13.02
N LYS A 159 -10.29 5.63 14.25
CA LYS A 159 -10.35 7.07 14.54
C LYS A 159 -9.69 7.38 15.88
N THR A 160 -9.19 8.62 16.04
CA THR A 160 -8.70 9.16 17.31
C THR A 160 -9.74 10.10 17.94
N GLU A 161 -9.49 10.51 19.18
CA GLU A 161 -10.07 11.74 19.72
C GLU A 161 -9.47 12.96 19.01
N VAL A 162 -10.01 14.14 19.30
CA VAL A 162 -9.43 15.38 18.73
C VAL A 162 -8.05 15.58 19.32
N ILE A 163 -7.05 15.62 18.45
CA ILE A 163 -5.67 15.92 18.83
C ILE A 163 -5.39 17.35 18.36
N ASP A 164 -5.05 18.21 19.31
CA ASP A 164 -4.77 19.62 19.07
C ASP A 164 -3.27 19.84 18.79
N GLY A 165 -2.97 20.96 18.13
CA GLY A 165 -1.60 21.45 18.01
C GLY A 165 -0.83 20.94 16.81
N PHE A 166 -1.50 20.42 15.79
CA PHE A 166 -0.88 20.16 14.49
C PHE A 166 -0.50 21.48 13.80
N ILE A 167 0.66 21.50 13.16
CA ILE A 167 1.15 22.68 12.45
C ILE A 167 1.27 22.34 10.96
N SER A 168 0.43 22.97 10.13
CA SER A 168 0.50 22.76 8.66
C SER A 168 1.86 23.18 8.08
N LYS A 169 2.16 22.74 6.86
CA LYS A 169 3.35 23.19 6.11
C LYS A 169 3.42 24.71 5.93
N LYS A 170 2.28 25.41 6.01
CA LYS A 170 2.16 26.86 5.95
C LYS A 170 2.24 27.53 7.32
N GLY A 171 2.47 26.79 8.40
CA GLY A 171 2.59 27.32 9.75
C GLY A 171 1.27 27.55 10.50
N ASN A 172 0.12 27.17 9.93
CA ASN A 172 -1.18 27.34 10.59
C ASN A 172 -1.44 26.19 11.56
N PHE A 173 -2.04 26.49 12.71
CA PHE A 173 -2.53 25.47 13.64
C PHE A 173 -3.75 24.76 13.06
N LEU A 174 -3.77 23.44 13.21
CA LEU A 174 -4.84 22.56 12.76
C LEU A 174 -5.25 21.64 13.89
N ASN A 175 -6.57 21.47 14.07
CA ASN A 175 -7.16 20.50 14.98
C ASN A 175 -8.02 19.56 14.14
N PHE A 176 -7.72 18.27 14.15
CA PHE A 176 -8.52 17.28 13.43
C PHE A 176 -8.43 15.89 14.05
N ASN A 177 -9.43 15.09 13.77
CA ASN A 177 -9.41 13.66 14.05
C ASN A 177 -8.68 12.95 12.92
N ASN A 178 -7.72 12.12 13.27
CA ASN A 178 -7.15 11.16 12.30
C ASN A 178 -8.14 10.01 12.11
N THR A 179 -8.37 9.63 10.87
CA THR A 179 -9.20 8.49 10.51
C THR A 179 -8.43 7.57 9.56
N ILE A 180 -8.40 6.29 9.85
CA ILE A 180 -7.94 5.27 8.91
C ILE A 180 -9.17 4.83 8.12
N GLU A 181 -9.19 5.10 6.80
CA GLU A 181 -10.21 4.52 5.93
C GLU A 181 -9.92 3.03 5.78
N THR A 182 -10.71 2.20 6.45
CA THR A 182 -10.74 0.77 6.15
C THR A 182 -11.49 0.61 4.82
N PRO A 183 -10.93 -0.09 3.84
CA PRO A 183 -11.66 -0.36 2.60
C PRO A 183 -12.93 -1.14 2.93
N THR A 184 -14.08 -0.49 2.75
CA THR A 184 -15.39 -1.11 2.84
C THR A 184 -15.47 -2.27 1.87
N SER A 185 -15.94 -3.39 2.36
CA SER A 185 -16.09 -4.69 1.70
C SER A 185 -16.92 -4.61 0.42
#